data_55d6cb854cd56ff46027f900ffb6e1c4
#
_entry.id   55d6cb854cd56ff46027f900ffb6e1c4
#
_cell.length_a   1.000
_cell.length_b   1.000
_cell.length_c   1.000
_cell.angle_alpha   90.00
_cell.angle_beta   90.00
_cell.angle_gamma   90.00
#
_symmetry.space_group_name_H-M   'P 1'
#
loop_
_entity.id
_entity.type
_entity.pdbx_description
1 polymer ?
#
loop_
_entity_poly.entity_id
_entity_poly.type
_entity_poly.pdbx_seq_one_letter_code
_entity_poly.pdbx_strand_id
1 'polypeptide(L)'
;MIHPSTEARYIDKRVGWGVFATSKIPMGTITYVWDPLEIEVGPEDPRLHNPRTAEMIERYSYIDPGGTRIVSWDHAKYVNHCCQCNTMSTAYGFEVAVRDIEAGEEITDEYGMFNLTVPMDLQCSGGPCRGRVEAIDLDRFYESGDFLVLAALRVALVVEQPLWPLVDPPTVK
;
A
#
# COMPACT_ATOMS: atom_id res chain seq x y z
N MET A 1 -4.57 -5.73 -7.24
CA MET A 1 -4.22 -5.08 -8.55
C MET A 1 -4.05 -3.59 -8.35
N ILE A 2 -2.97 -3.02 -8.89
CA ILE A 2 -2.69 -1.59 -8.81
C ILE A 2 -3.33 -0.80 -9.97
N HIS A 3 -3.54 0.51 -9.77
CA HIS A 3 -4.16 1.42 -10.75
C HIS A 3 -3.43 1.39 -12.10
N PRO A 4 -4.15 1.31 -13.25
CA PRO A 4 -3.54 1.14 -14.57
C PRO A 4 -2.65 2.32 -15.01
N SER A 5 -2.88 3.52 -14.49
CA SER A 5 -2.03 4.69 -14.75
C SER A 5 -0.80 4.72 -13.84
N THR A 6 -0.12 3.58 -13.67
CA THR A 6 1.09 3.47 -12.85
C THR A 6 2.15 2.65 -13.55
N GLU A 7 3.40 2.85 -13.19
CA GLU A 7 4.53 2.06 -13.65
C GLU A 7 5.57 1.87 -12.55
N ALA A 8 6.32 0.76 -12.60
CA ALA A 8 7.46 0.55 -11.73
C ALA A 8 8.71 1.24 -12.30
N ARG A 9 9.45 1.97 -11.47
CA ARG A 9 10.75 2.58 -11.80
C ARG A 9 11.80 2.19 -10.77
N TYR A 10 13.02 1.95 -11.22
CA TYR A 10 14.14 1.77 -10.31
C TYR A 10 14.58 3.14 -9.77
N ILE A 11 14.63 3.28 -8.44
CA ILE A 11 15.02 4.51 -7.76
C ILE A 11 16.53 4.52 -7.52
N ASP A 12 17.00 3.65 -6.64
CA ASP A 12 18.43 3.51 -6.32
C ASP A 12 18.72 2.15 -5.65
N LYS A 13 19.98 1.90 -5.31
CA LYS A 13 20.39 0.63 -4.68
C LYS A 13 19.86 0.44 -3.24
N ARG A 14 19.51 1.51 -2.56
CA ARG A 14 19.01 1.48 -1.17
C ARG A 14 17.52 1.17 -1.14
N VAL A 15 16.73 1.89 -1.92
CA VAL A 15 15.27 1.75 -1.99
C VAL A 15 14.88 0.59 -2.91
N GLY A 16 15.54 0.48 -4.06
CA GLY A 16 15.18 -0.47 -5.11
C GLY A 16 14.18 0.12 -6.08
N TRP A 17 13.02 -0.48 -6.19
CA TRP A 17 11.93 -0.06 -7.08
C TRP A 17 10.91 0.78 -6.32
N GLY A 18 10.21 1.64 -7.04
CA GLY A 18 9.03 2.36 -6.60
C GLY A 18 7.95 2.37 -7.69
N VAL A 19 6.76 2.75 -7.32
CA VAL A 19 5.62 2.89 -8.22
C VAL A 19 5.37 4.36 -8.48
N PHE A 20 5.17 4.73 -9.74
CA PHE A 20 5.01 6.12 -10.17
C PHE A 20 3.75 6.27 -11.01
N ALA A 21 3.02 7.36 -10.78
CA ALA A 21 1.88 7.72 -11.61
C ALA A 21 2.32 8.11 -13.02
N THR A 22 1.70 7.55 -14.06
CA THR A 22 1.94 7.90 -15.47
C THR A 22 1.05 9.04 -15.96
N SER A 23 -0.06 9.27 -15.26
CA SER A 23 -0.96 10.41 -15.44
C SER A 23 -1.48 10.85 -14.07
N LYS A 24 -2.10 12.03 -14.00
CA LYS A 24 -2.72 12.50 -12.76
C LYS A 24 -3.77 11.50 -12.25
N ILE A 25 -3.69 11.16 -10.95
CA ILE A 25 -4.66 10.35 -10.22
C ILE A 25 -5.33 11.26 -9.18
N PRO A 26 -6.62 11.60 -9.35
CA PRO A 26 -7.32 12.48 -8.42
C PRO A 26 -7.49 11.87 -7.02
N MET A 27 -7.54 12.73 -6.00
CA MET A 27 -7.99 12.33 -4.66
C MET A 27 -9.32 11.57 -4.73
N GLY A 28 -9.44 10.48 -3.96
CA GLY A 28 -10.62 9.62 -3.94
C GLY A 28 -10.60 8.49 -4.98
N THR A 29 -9.60 8.47 -5.90
CA THR A 29 -9.43 7.35 -6.83
C THR A 29 -8.88 6.13 -6.09
N ILE A 30 -9.43 4.95 -6.37
CA ILE A 30 -8.91 3.67 -5.87
C ILE A 30 -7.57 3.40 -6.56
N THR A 31 -6.52 3.26 -5.77
CA THR A 31 -5.15 3.08 -6.25
C THR A 31 -4.69 1.63 -6.26
N TYR A 32 -5.25 0.81 -5.37
CA TYR A 32 -5.01 -0.62 -5.29
C TYR A 32 -6.27 -1.34 -4.82
N VAL A 33 -6.49 -2.55 -5.31
CA VAL A 33 -7.54 -3.48 -4.85
C VAL A 33 -6.91 -4.83 -4.61
N TRP A 34 -7.20 -5.44 -3.46
CA TRP A 34 -6.91 -6.85 -3.27
C TRP A 34 -7.73 -7.67 -4.28
N ASP A 35 -7.10 -8.59 -4.99
CA ASP A 35 -7.74 -9.43 -5.99
C ASP A 35 -7.31 -10.90 -5.84
N PRO A 36 -8.07 -11.87 -6.41
CA PRO A 36 -7.81 -13.30 -6.24
C PRO A 36 -6.48 -13.82 -6.84
N LEU A 37 -5.70 -12.97 -7.53
CA LEU A 37 -4.39 -13.32 -8.05
C LEU A 37 -3.26 -13.04 -7.06
N GLU A 38 -3.57 -12.40 -5.92
CA GLU A 38 -2.60 -12.14 -4.86
C GLU A 38 -1.99 -13.44 -4.33
N ILE A 39 -0.69 -13.40 -4.05
CA ILE A 39 0.05 -14.57 -3.56
C ILE A 39 -0.03 -14.59 -2.04
N GLU A 40 -0.82 -15.49 -1.52
CA GLU A 40 -0.93 -15.73 -0.08
C GLU A 40 0.16 -16.67 0.42
N VAL A 41 0.79 -16.30 1.54
CA VAL A 41 1.85 -17.07 2.19
C VAL A 41 1.53 -17.17 3.68
N GLY A 42 0.94 -18.30 4.07
CA GLY A 42 0.65 -18.60 5.48
C GLY A 42 1.93 -18.82 6.30
N PRO A 43 1.83 -18.80 7.65
CA PRO A 43 2.99 -18.90 8.54
C PRO A 43 3.74 -20.24 8.41
N GLU A 44 3.08 -21.31 7.98
CA GLU A 44 3.68 -22.64 7.79
C GLU A 44 4.02 -22.93 6.31
N ASP A 45 4.02 -21.93 5.46
CA ASP A 45 4.27 -22.13 4.02
C ASP A 45 5.71 -22.61 3.76
N PRO A 46 5.88 -23.70 2.98
CA PRO A 46 7.20 -24.25 2.68
C PRO A 46 8.17 -23.25 2.02
N ARG A 47 7.66 -22.24 1.32
CA ARG A 47 8.47 -21.17 0.72
C ARG A 47 9.28 -20.38 1.76
N LEU A 48 8.82 -20.33 3.01
CA LEU A 48 9.53 -19.68 4.12
C LEU A 48 10.73 -20.49 4.63
N HIS A 49 10.83 -21.79 4.32
CA HIS A 49 11.98 -22.62 4.71
C HIS A 49 13.21 -22.39 3.83
N ASN A 50 13.06 -21.77 2.67
CA ASN A 50 14.19 -21.39 1.84
C ASN A 50 14.57 -19.93 2.13
N PRO A 51 15.81 -19.65 2.65
CA PRO A 51 16.19 -18.30 3.07
C PRO A 51 16.05 -17.23 1.99
N ARG A 52 16.33 -17.55 0.72
CA ARG A 52 16.20 -16.59 -0.39
C ARG A 52 14.76 -16.24 -0.67
N THR A 53 13.86 -17.24 -0.66
CA THR A 53 12.44 -17.02 -0.90
C THR A 53 11.81 -16.29 0.29
N ALA A 54 12.18 -16.66 1.52
CA ALA A 54 11.73 -16.01 2.74
C ALA A 54 12.11 -14.52 2.76
N GLU A 55 13.36 -14.17 2.41
CA GLU A 55 13.80 -12.78 2.29
C GLU A 55 13.00 -11.98 1.27
N MET A 56 12.71 -12.57 0.11
CA MET A 56 11.89 -11.92 -0.91
C MET A 56 10.44 -11.73 -0.46
N ILE A 57 9.86 -12.75 0.18
CA ILE A 57 8.50 -12.67 0.72
C ILE A 57 8.43 -11.60 1.80
N GLU A 58 9.38 -11.58 2.74
CA GLU A 58 9.42 -10.58 3.80
C GLU A 58 9.54 -9.16 3.23
N ARG A 59 10.37 -8.96 2.22
CA ARG A 59 10.60 -7.66 1.60
C ARG A 59 9.41 -7.10 0.85
N TYR A 60 8.62 -7.96 0.21
CA TYR A 60 7.58 -7.54 -0.75
C TYR A 60 6.16 -7.90 -0.32
N SER A 61 5.97 -8.36 0.91
CA SER A 61 4.65 -8.65 1.46
C SER A 61 4.23 -7.64 2.52
N TYR A 62 2.94 -7.47 2.64
CA TYR A 62 2.34 -6.97 3.88
C TYR A 62 1.68 -8.13 4.64
N ILE A 63 1.29 -7.92 5.88
CA ILE A 63 0.64 -8.93 6.72
C ILE A 63 -0.82 -8.52 6.89
N ASP A 64 -1.74 -9.42 6.54
CA ASP A 64 -3.17 -9.22 6.76
C ASP A 64 -3.54 -9.35 8.24
N PRO A 65 -4.77 -8.98 8.66
CA PRO A 65 -5.21 -9.15 10.05
C PRO A 65 -5.23 -10.61 10.53
N GLY A 66 -5.23 -11.60 9.62
CA GLY A 66 -5.16 -13.02 9.91
C GLY A 66 -3.74 -13.56 10.11
N GLY A 67 -2.71 -12.73 9.89
CA GLY A 67 -1.31 -13.12 9.97
C GLY A 67 -0.75 -13.76 8.69
N THR A 68 -1.50 -13.75 7.59
CA THR A 68 -1.06 -14.22 6.29
C THR A 68 -0.25 -13.11 5.59
N ARG A 69 0.87 -13.48 5.00
CA ARG A 69 1.64 -12.56 4.16
C ARG A 69 1.05 -12.51 2.75
N ILE A 70 0.80 -11.32 2.27
CA ILE A 70 0.26 -11.07 0.94
C ILE A 70 1.34 -10.42 0.07
N VAL A 71 1.71 -11.07 -1.02
CA VAL A 71 2.62 -10.53 -2.03
C VAL A 71 1.81 -10.20 -3.28
N SER A 72 1.74 -8.94 -3.64
CA SER A 72 1.05 -8.52 -4.85
C SER A 72 1.71 -9.12 -6.08
N TRP A 73 0.91 -9.73 -6.95
CA TRP A 73 1.37 -10.37 -8.16
C TRP A 73 1.90 -9.38 -9.20
N ASP A 74 1.39 -8.15 -9.17
CA ASP A 74 1.81 -7.05 -10.05
C ASP A 74 2.86 -6.13 -9.37
N HIS A 75 3.06 -4.93 -9.89
CA HIS A 75 4.04 -4.00 -9.34
C HIS A 75 3.59 -3.23 -8.09
N ALA A 76 2.37 -3.46 -7.56
CA ALA A 76 1.94 -2.90 -6.29
C ALA A 76 2.91 -3.25 -5.14
N LYS A 77 3.56 -4.41 -5.19
CA LYS A 77 4.61 -4.83 -4.22
C LYS A 77 5.81 -3.87 -4.11
N TYR A 78 5.93 -2.89 -5.00
CA TYR A 78 6.98 -1.88 -4.98
C TYR A 78 6.50 -0.53 -4.49
N VAL A 79 5.26 -0.41 -4.00
CA VAL A 79 4.80 0.81 -3.33
C VAL A 79 5.61 1.00 -2.05
N ASN A 80 6.29 2.14 -1.93
CA ASN A 80 7.14 2.45 -0.79
C ASN A 80 6.38 3.23 0.29
N HIS A 81 6.98 3.32 1.47
CA HIS A 81 6.47 4.17 2.54
C HIS A 81 6.85 5.64 2.34
N CYS A 82 5.93 6.53 2.72
CA CYS A 82 6.23 7.92 3.03
C CYS A 82 5.39 8.39 4.22
N CYS A 83 6.01 9.12 5.17
CA CYS A 83 5.27 9.74 6.27
C CYS A 83 4.26 10.81 5.81
N GLN A 84 4.38 11.27 4.57
CA GLN A 84 3.44 12.13 3.86
C GLN A 84 2.91 11.40 2.62
N CYS A 85 2.40 10.20 2.83
CA CYS A 85 1.90 9.32 1.79
C CYS A 85 0.77 9.98 0.98
N ASN A 86 0.55 9.47 -0.22
CA ASN A 86 -0.52 9.93 -1.11
C ASN A 86 -1.59 8.85 -1.33
N THR A 87 -1.36 7.63 -0.83
CA THR A 87 -2.38 6.59 -0.74
C THR A 87 -2.50 6.08 0.69
N MET A 88 -3.65 5.53 1.03
CA MET A 88 -3.88 4.87 2.32
C MET A 88 -4.83 3.69 2.16
N SER A 89 -4.55 2.64 2.94
CA SER A 89 -5.40 1.47 3.03
C SER A 89 -6.74 1.79 3.68
N THR A 90 -7.78 1.09 3.26
CA THR A 90 -9.12 1.13 3.85
C THR A 90 -9.45 -0.20 4.50
N ALA A 91 -10.53 -0.22 5.30
CA ALA A 91 -11.06 -1.48 5.84
C ALA A 91 -11.85 -2.32 4.81
N TYR A 92 -11.89 -1.89 3.54
CA TYR A 92 -12.75 -2.46 2.50
C TYR A 92 -11.98 -3.25 1.43
N GLY A 93 -10.71 -3.59 1.67
CA GLY A 93 -9.89 -4.37 0.75
C GLY A 93 -9.36 -3.58 -0.45
N PHE A 94 -9.32 -2.26 -0.35
CA PHE A 94 -8.70 -1.39 -1.34
C PHE A 94 -7.98 -0.21 -0.69
N GLU A 95 -7.07 0.41 -1.42
CA GLU A 95 -6.41 1.66 -1.07
C GLU A 95 -6.97 2.81 -1.90
N VAL A 96 -6.91 4.01 -1.36
CA VAL A 96 -7.45 5.21 -1.98
C VAL A 96 -6.43 6.35 -1.97
N ALA A 97 -6.38 7.13 -3.05
CA ALA A 97 -5.60 8.37 -3.10
C ALA A 97 -6.17 9.38 -2.08
N VAL A 98 -5.39 9.77 -1.08
CA VAL A 98 -5.80 10.71 -0.03
C VAL A 98 -5.54 12.16 -0.38
N ARG A 99 -4.90 12.40 -1.51
CA ARG A 99 -4.72 13.69 -2.20
C ARG A 99 -4.54 13.46 -3.69
N ASP A 100 -4.56 14.51 -4.48
CA ASP A 100 -4.15 14.41 -5.89
C ASP A 100 -2.71 13.89 -6.00
N ILE A 101 -2.46 12.98 -6.94
CA ILE A 101 -1.14 12.45 -7.28
C ILE A 101 -0.85 12.91 -8.70
N GLU A 102 0.21 13.70 -8.87
CA GLU A 102 0.56 14.26 -10.17
C GLU A 102 1.33 13.24 -11.03
N ALA A 103 1.28 13.41 -12.36
CA ALA A 103 2.05 12.57 -13.27
C ALA A 103 3.55 12.64 -12.95
N GLY A 104 4.19 11.48 -12.84
CA GLY A 104 5.60 11.34 -12.47
C GLY A 104 5.84 11.32 -10.95
N GLU A 105 4.83 11.51 -10.12
CA GLU A 105 4.93 11.41 -8.67
C GLU A 105 4.99 9.95 -8.22
N GLU A 106 5.79 9.65 -7.20
CA GLU A 106 5.84 8.33 -6.58
C GLU A 106 4.56 8.07 -5.77
N ILE A 107 3.95 6.91 -5.97
CA ILE A 107 2.85 6.42 -5.14
C ILE A 107 3.45 5.82 -3.86
N THR A 108 2.97 6.29 -2.72
CA THR A 108 3.49 5.90 -1.41
C THR A 108 2.36 5.67 -0.42
N ASP A 109 2.56 4.73 0.50
CA ASP A 109 1.58 4.38 1.54
C ASP A 109 2.16 4.56 2.96
N GLU A 110 1.29 4.51 3.96
CA GLU A 110 1.62 4.57 5.38
C GLU A 110 1.81 3.17 5.95
N TYR A 111 3.05 2.70 6.04
CA TYR A 111 3.35 1.35 6.54
C TYR A 111 2.98 1.14 8.01
N GLY A 112 2.88 2.21 8.81
CA GLY A 112 2.41 2.12 10.18
C GLY A 112 0.95 1.68 10.32
N MET A 113 0.17 1.73 9.22
CA MET A 113 -1.21 1.22 9.17
C MET A 113 -1.29 -0.27 8.86
N PHE A 114 -0.19 -0.91 8.50
CA PHE A 114 -0.12 -2.36 8.29
C PHE A 114 0.19 -3.08 9.60
N ASN A 115 -0.04 -4.40 9.63
CA ASN A 115 0.19 -5.25 10.81
C ASN A 115 1.69 -5.59 10.96
N LEU A 116 2.52 -4.57 11.20
CA LEU A 116 3.96 -4.74 11.34
C LEU A 116 4.30 -5.60 12.57
N THR A 117 5.12 -6.62 12.38
CA THR A 117 5.63 -7.47 13.47
C THR A 117 7.05 -7.08 13.87
N VAL A 118 7.78 -6.37 13.02
CA VAL A 118 9.15 -5.92 13.24
C VAL A 118 9.25 -4.45 12.84
N PRO A 119 9.90 -3.59 13.66
CA PRO A 119 10.13 -2.20 13.30
C PRO A 119 11.00 -2.06 12.05
N MET A 120 10.73 -1.04 11.25
CA MET A 120 11.47 -0.73 10.02
C MET A 120 12.10 0.66 10.12
N ASP A 121 13.42 0.75 9.92
CA ASP A 121 14.11 2.03 9.75
C ASP A 121 13.93 2.50 8.30
N LEU A 122 13.40 3.70 8.13
CA LEU A 122 12.99 4.25 6.86
C LEU A 122 13.54 5.65 6.65
N GLN A 123 13.59 6.07 5.39
CA GLN A 123 13.89 7.44 5.03
C GLN A 123 13.01 7.83 3.84
N CYS A 124 12.10 8.77 4.06
CA CYS A 124 11.27 9.32 3.00
C CYS A 124 12.11 10.08 1.97
N SER A 125 11.67 10.05 0.73
CA SER A 125 12.30 10.78 -0.39
C SER A 125 12.15 12.31 -0.29
N GLY A 126 11.24 12.80 0.56
CA GLY A 126 11.00 14.23 0.76
C GLY A 126 10.15 14.52 2.00
N GLY A 127 10.22 15.77 2.49
CA GLY A 127 9.44 16.22 3.63
C GLY A 127 9.88 15.68 5.00
N PRO A 128 9.10 15.98 6.05
CA PRO A 128 9.36 15.45 7.38
C PRO A 128 9.27 13.93 7.41
N CYS A 129 10.32 13.28 7.90
CA CYS A 129 10.39 11.83 8.03
C CYS A 129 10.60 11.46 9.49
N ARG A 130 9.79 10.53 10.03
CA ARG A 130 9.96 10.02 11.40
C ARG A 130 11.11 9.02 11.55
N GLY A 131 11.71 8.57 10.44
CA GLY A 131 12.89 7.72 10.39
C GLY A 131 12.66 6.25 10.75
N ARG A 132 11.54 5.93 11.40
CA ARG A 132 11.20 4.58 11.85
C ARG A 132 9.70 4.39 11.85
N VAL A 133 9.26 3.19 11.48
CA VAL A 133 7.86 2.74 11.56
C VAL A 133 7.79 1.53 12.49
N GLU A 134 6.81 1.52 13.37
CA GLU A 134 6.63 0.51 14.41
C GLU A 134 5.16 0.05 14.48
N ALA A 135 4.91 -1.12 15.06
CA ALA A 135 3.54 -1.62 15.24
C ALA A 135 2.64 -0.65 16.03
N ILE A 136 3.21 0.10 16.98
CA ILE A 136 2.47 1.10 17.78
C ILE A 136 2.02 2.32 16.95
N ASP A 137 2.53 2.50 15.73
CA ASP A 137 2.16 3.63 14.88
C ASP A 137 0.70 3.53 14.42
N LEU A 138 0.15 2.33 14.31
CA LEU A 138 -1.28 2.14 14.09
C LEU A 138 -2.10 2.88 15.17
N ASP A 139 -1.77 2.68 16.45
CA ASP A 139 -2.47 3.33 17.57
C ASP A 139 -2.22 4.84 17.65
N ARG A 140 -1.08 5.31 17.13
CA ARG A 140 -0.71 6.74 17.14
C ARG A 140 -1.37 7.54 16.04
N PHE A 141 -1.57 6.92 14.88
CA PHE A 141 -1.94 7.63 13.65
C PHE A 141 -3.30 7.24 13.06
N TYR A 142 -4.02 6.25 13.63
CA TYR A 142 -5.29 5.79 13.06
C TYR A 142 -6.32 6.92 12.90
N GLU A 143 -6.47 7.81 13.89
CA GLU A 143 -7.44 8.91 13.82
C GLU A 143 -7.14 9.88 12.66
N SER A 144 -5.86 10.21 12.47
CA SER A 144 -5.44 11.09 11.36
C SER A 144 -5.56 10.39 10.01
N GLY A 145 -5.24 9.09 9.94
CA GLY A 145 -5.42 8.24 8.78
C GLY A 145 -6.89 8.12 8.39
N ASP A 146 -7.74 7.81 9.34
CA ASP A 146 -9.20 7.74 9.15
C ASP A 146 -9.76 9.05 8.61
N PHE A 147 -9.30 10.19 9.14
CA PHE A 147 -9.72 11.50 8.62
C PHE A 147 -9.38 11.68 7.15
N LEU A 148 -8.17 11.32 6.73
CA LEU A 148 -7.74 11.41 5.33
C LEU A 148 -8.52 10.46 4.43
N VAL A 149 -8.68 9.20 4.85
CA VAL A 149 -9.46 8.19 4.12
C VAL A 149 -10.92 8.63 3.98
N LEU A 150 -11.56 9.09 5.05
CA LEU A 150 -12.95 9.57 5.00
C LEU A 150 -13.10 10.79 4.08
N ALA A 151 -12.13 11.70 4.06
CA ALA A 151 -12.13 12.83 3.14
C ALA A 151 -12.04 12.37 1.68
N ALA A 152 -11.18 11.39 1.39
CA ALA A 152 -11.02 10.80 0.07
C ALA A 152 -12.30 10.06 -0.39
N LEU A 153 -12.88 9.25 0.49
CA LEU A 153 -14.11 8.49 0.18
C LEU A 153 -15.31 9.38 -0.13
N ARG A 154 -15.38 10.60 0.43
CA ARG A 154 -16.44 11.57 0.11
C ARG A 154 -16.45 12.02 -1.34
N VAL A 155 -15.29 12.00 -1.99
CA VAL A 155 -15.16 12.39 -3.41
C VAL A 155 -14.99 11.19 -4.34
N ALA A 156 -14.90 9.97 -3.83
CA ALA A 156 -14.68 8.76 -4.61
C ALA A 156 -15.75 8.51 -5.68
N LEU A 157 -17.00 8.92 -5.44
CA LEU A 157 -18.12 8.74 -6.39
C LEU A 157 -18.15 9.76 -7.53
N VAL A 158 -17.30 10.80 -7.48
CA VAL A 158 -17.28 11.87 -8.51
C VAL A 158 -15.97 11.88 -9.32
N VAL A 159 -15.09 10.91 -9.07
CA VAL A 159 -13.85 10.70 -9.84
C VAL A 159 -13.93 9.37 -10.59
N GLU A 160 -13.14 9.26 -11.65
CA GLU A 160 -13.04 8.01 -12.41
C GLU A 160 -12.44 6.89 -11.55
N GLN A 161 -13.03 5.69 -11.63
CA GLN A 161 -12.66 4.53 -10.81
C GLN A 161 -12.33 3.30 -11.68
N PRO A 162 -11.14 3.22 -12.29
CA PRO A 162 -10.77 2.10 -13.18
C PRO A 162 -10.79 0.74 -12.47
N LEU A 163 -10.54 0.71 -11.16
CA LEU A 163 -10.50 -0.52 -10.36
C LEU A 163 -11.85 -0.89 -9.71
N TRP A 164 -12.87 -0.04 -9.85
CA TRP A 164 -14.18 -0.30 -9.23
C TRP A 164 -14.79 -1.67 -9.55
N PRO A 165 -14.67 -2.21 -10.80
CA PRO A 165 -15.20 -3.54 -11.12
C PRO A 165 -14.57 -4.69 -10.34
N LEU A 166 -13.43 -4.45 -9.67
CA LEU A 166 -12.69 -5.45 -8.89
C LEU A 166 -12.95 -5.33 -7.37
N VAL A 167 -13.66 -4.29 -6.95
CA VAL A 167 -14.01 -4.13 -5.53
C VAL A 167 -15.14 -5.09 -5.20
N ASP A 168 -14.85 -6.08 -4.37
CA ASP A 168 -15.88 -6.96 -3.84
C ASP A 168 -16.89 -6.18 -2.98
N PRO A 169 -18.20 -6.41 -3.17
CA PRO A 169 -19.17 -5.80 -2.27
C PRO A 169 -18.91 -6.28 -0.84
N PRO A 170 -19.02 -5.38 0.18
CA PRO A 170 -18.78 -5.75 1.55
C PRO A 170 -19.65 -6.93 1.94
N THR A 171 -19.02 -8.04 2.27
CA THR A 171 -19.73 -9.21 2.81
C THR A 171 -20.23 -8.84 4.20
N VAL A 172 -21.48 -8.49 4.31
CA VAL A 172 -22.15 -8.32 5.62
C VAL A 172 -22.14 -9.69 6.28
N LYS A 173 -21.21 -9.90 7.21
CA LYS A 173 -21.18 -11.05 8.12
C LYS A 173 -22.00 -10.75 9.36
#